data_33c113e92898ce423c08e6364f05dd4b
#
_entry.id   33c113e92898ce423c08e6364f05dd4b
#
_cell.length_a   1.000
_cell.length_b   1.000
_cell.length_c   1.000
_cell.angle_alpha   90.00
_cell.angle_beta   90.00
_cell.angle_gamma   90.00
#
_symmetry.space_group_name_H-M   'P 1'
#
loop_
_entity.id
_entity.type
_entity.pdbx_description
1 polymer ?
#
loop_
_entity_poly.entity_id
_entity_poly.type
_entity_poly.pdbx_seq_one_letter_code
_entity_poly.pdbx_strand_id
1 'polypeptide(L)'
;TANSIAAAAATALIALVKTMRDDAGRKVQGVVYNDVSANHEGVIGVKQGFKTATESITTALFPLWVAGQTAGSKQNESNTCATVPSAVSIINPVADSSISDQLKLGWFLLSYLQDGTVVVEQDINTFVSFTTNKGYAFSKNRVIRCLDSIANDVTLLFTKTYAGKASNTSVERNTFKAQIISYLDQLQSLQAIQNFTGSSDVTVSQGDTIEAVVVDLEIQ
;
A
#
# COMPACT_ATOMS: atom_id res chain seq x y z
N THR A 1 -12.34 11.69 -26.76
CA THR A 1 -13.54 11.29 -26.01
C THR A 1 -13.19 11.12 -24.52
N ALA A 2 -14.19 11.15 -23.60
CA ALA A 2 -13.97 11.04 -22.17
C ALA A 2 -13.15 9.79 -21.78
N ASN A 3 -13.36 8.66 -22.44
CA ASN A 3 -12.63 7.41 -22.18
C ASN A 3 -11.13 7.50 -22.56
N SER A 4 -10.78 8.23 -23.61
CA SER A 4 -9.37 8.39 -23.99
C SER A 4 -8.61 9.32 -23.03
N ILE A 5 -9.28 10.32 -22.47
CA ILE A 5 -8.72 11.21 -21.44
C ILE A 5 -8.52 10.44 -20.15
N ALA A 6 -9.49 9.62 -19.73
CA ALA A 6 -9.39 8.80 -18.54
C ALA A 6 -8.25 7.77 -18.65
N ALA A 7 -8.07 7.12 -19.79
CA ALA A 7 -6.98 6.18 -20.04
C ALA A 7 -5.61 6.88 -20.01
N ALA A 8 -5.48 8.06 -20.63
CA ALA A 8 -4.25 8.84 -20.60
C ALA A 8 -3.89 9.29 -19.17
N ALA A 9 -4.89 9.69 -18.37
CA ALA A 9 -4.70 10.05 -16.97
C ALA A 9 -4.26 8.85 -16.12
N ALA A 10 -4.84 7.66 -16.34
CA ALA A 10 -4.43 6.43 -15.66
C ALA A 10 -2.97 6.08 -15.98
N THR A 11 -2.60 6.11 -17.27
CA THR A 11 -1.21 5.86 -17.69
C THR A 11 -0.22 6.86 -17.07
N ALA A 12 -0.57 8.15 -17.05
CA ALA A 12 0.27 9.17 -16.43
C ALA A 12 0.42 8.97 -14.91
N LEU A 13 -0.67 8.61 -14.22
CA LEU A 13 -0.62 8.32 -12.77
C LEU A 13 0.21 7.07 -12.46
N ILE A 14 0.06 6.00 -13.26
CA ILE A 14 0.89 4.79 -13.13
C ILE A 14 2.37 5.13 -13.28
N ALA A 15 2.73 5.90 -14.33
CA ALA A 15 4.11 6.32 -14.55
C ALA A 15 4.65 7.16 -13.39
N LEU A 16 3.85 8.12 -12.89
CA LEU A 16 4.21 8.93 -11.73
C LEU A 16 4.46 8.07 -10.48
N VAL A 17 3.56 7.13 -10.16
CA VAL A 17 3.70 6.26 -8.99
C VAL A 17 4.98 5.43 -9.10
N LYS A 18 5.26 4.83 -10.27
CA LYS A 18 6.50 4.07 -10.51
C LYS A 18 7.73 4.94 -10.32
N THR A 19 7.81 6.09 -10.98
CA THR A 19 8.95 7.01 -10.82
C THR A 19 9.14 7.45 -9.37
N MET A 20 8.07 7.78 -8.66
CA MET A 20 8.17 8.20 -7.26
C MET A 20 8.65 7.06 -6.35
N ARG A 21 8.18 5.82 -6.56
CA ARG A 21 8.53 4.67 -5.71
C ARG A 21 9.88 4.06 -6.06
N ASP A 22 10.12 3.83 -7.35
CA ASP A 22 11.26 3.04 -7.81
C ASP A 22 12.51 3.90 -8.00
N ASP A 23 12.35 5.13 -8.54
CA ASP A 23 13.49 6.01 -8.82
C ASP A 23 13.76 7.00 -7.67
N ALA A 24 12.70 7.64 -7.12
CA ALA A 24 12.86 8.65 -6.08
C ALA A 24 12.78 8.11 -4.64
N GLY A 25 12.50 6.81 -4.45
CA GLY A 25 12.41 6.17 -3.14
C GLY A 25 11.22 6.63 -2.27
N ARG A 26 10.30 7.45 -2.82
CA ARG A 26 9.14 7.99 -2.10
C ARG A 26 7.97 7.01 -2.18
N LYS A 27 7.51 6.53 -1.04
CA LYS A 27 6.46 5.53 -0.94
C LYS A 27 5.07 6.18 -1.05
N VAL A 28 4.50 6.14 -2.25
CA VAL A 28 3.16 6.65 -2.58
C VAL A 28 2.32 5.55 -3.21
N GLN A 29 1.00 5.62 -3.07
CA GLN A 29 0.06 4.74 -3.77
C GLN A 29 -0.87 5.55 -4.67
N GLY A 30 -1.23 4.99 -5.82
CA GLY A 30 -2.18 5.57 -6.76
C GLY A 30 -3.35 4.63 -7.03
N VAL A 31 -4.55 5.19 -7.17
CA VAL A 31 -5.75 4.43 -7.55
C VAL A 31 -6.15 4.85 -8.96
N VAL A 32 -6.26 3.88 -9.85
CA VAL A 32 -6.57 4.11 -11.27
C VAL A 32 -7.88 3.45 -11.67
N TYR A 33 -8.60 4.14 -12.57
CA TYR A 33 -9.84 3.64 -13.12
C TYR A 33 -9.59 2.77 -14.34
N ASN A 34 -10.21 1.60 -14.35
CA ASN A 34 -10.27 0.65 -15.47
C ASN A 34 -8.90 0.25 -16.06
N ASP A 35 -7.88 0.17 -15.21
CA ASP A 35 -6.54 -0.27 -15.60
C ASP A 35 -5.89 -1.09 -14.49
N VAL A 36 -5.36 -2.27 -14.84
CA VAL A 36 -4.53 -3.15 -13.97
C VAL A 36 -3.21 -3.51 -14.64
N SER A 37 -2.91 -2.89 -15.79
CA SER A 37 -1.69 -3.18 -16.56
C SER A 37 -0.41 -2.78 -15.86
N ALA A 38 -0.51 -1.99 -14.78
CA ALA A 38 0.63 -1.50 -14.01
C ALA A 38 1.50 -2.64 -13.47
N ASN A 39 0.86 -3.75 -13.02
CA ASN A 39 1.53 -4.87 -12.35
C ASN A 39 2.52 -4.39 -11.29
N HIS A 40 2.05 -3.53 -10.39
CA HIS A 40 2.88 -2.79 -9.45
C HIS A 40 2.18 -2.62 -8.10
N GLU A 41 2.90 -2.86 -6.97
CA GLU A 41 2.35 -2.82 -5.62
C GLU A 41 1.87 -1.43 -5.17
N GLY A 42 2.35 -0.37 -5.79
CA GLY A 42 1.91 1.00 -5.53
C GLY A 42 0.66 1.43 -6.29
N VAL A 43 0.07 0.57 -7.12
CA VAL A 43 -1.10 0.93 -7.96
C VAL A 43 -2.28 0.02 -7.65
N ILE A 44 -3.43 0.62 -7.36
CA ILE A 44 -4.71 -0.07 -7.13
C ILE A 44 -5.60 0.17 -8.34
N GLY A 45 -6.04 -0.89 -9.01
CA GLY A 45 -6.90 -0.83 -10.18
C GLY A 45 -8.36 -1.09 -9.83
N VAL A 46 -9.27 -0.19 -10.20
CA VAL A 46 -10.70 -0.29 -9.92
C VAL A 46 -11.54 -0.10 -11.18
N LYS A 47 -12.74 -0.71 -11.24
CA LYS A 47 -13.64 -0.61 -12.40
C LYS A 47 -15.12 -0.54 -12.06
N GLN A 48 -15.45 -0.61 -10.79
CA GLN A 48 -16.81 -0.58 -10.27
C GLN A 48 -17.14 0.81 -9.71
N GLY A 49 -18.31 0.93 -9.18
CA GLY A 49 -18.80 2.02 -8.35
C GLY A 49 -19.92 1.49 -7.47
N PHE A 50 -20.59 2.36 -6.71
CA PHE A 50 -21.73 1.97 -5.87
C PHE A 50 -22.75 3.10 -5.79
N LYS A 51 -23.97 2.74 -5.41
CA LYS A 51 -25.04 3.69 -5.10
C LYS A 51 -25.40 3.60 -3.63
N THR A 52 -25.66 4.76 -3.05
CA THR A 52 -26.36 4.89 -1.77
C THR A 52 -27.84 5.17 -2.04
N ALA A 53 -28.65 5.35 -1.00
CA ALA A 53 -30.05 5.72 -1.16
C ALA A 53 -30.24 7.09 -1.85
N THR A 54 -29.29 7.99 -1.72
CA THR A 54 -29.37 9.39 -2.18
C THR A 54 -28.36 9.76 -3.27
N GLU A 55 -27.24 9.05 -3.36
CA GLU A 55 -26.12 9.41 -4.21
C GLU A 55 -25.62 8.24 -5.05
N SER A 56 -24.83 8.55 -6.05
CA SER A 56 -24.20 7.58 -6.92
C SER A 56 -22.69 7.89 -7.03
N ILE A 57 -21.85 7.04 -6.43
CA ILE A 57 -20.42 7.06 -6.64
C ILE A 57 -20.13 6.29 -7.92
N THR A 58 -20.08 7.03 -9.02
CA THR A 58 -19.86 6.45 -10.34
C THR A 58 -18.49 5.76 -10.44
N THR A 59 -18.30 4.97 -11.47
CA THR A 59 -17.03 4.29 -11.73
C THR A 59 -15.85 5.27 -11.87
N ALA A 60 -16.09 6.49 -12.31
CA ALA A 60 -15.08 7.55 -12.42
C ALA A 60 -14.73 8.18 -11.06
N LEU A 61 -15.66 8.19 -10.09
CA LEU A 61 -15.45 8.71 -8.74
C LEU A 61 -14.97 7.64 -7.77
N PHE A 62 -15.16 6.37 -8.09
CA PHE A 62 -14.78 5.27 -7.21
C PHE A 62 -13.27 5.23 -6.85
N PRO A 63 -12.33 5.57 -7.77
CA PRO A 63 -10.92 5.70 -7.40
C PRO A 63 -10.67 6.66 -6.24
N LEU A 64 -11.40 7.77 -6.16
CA LEU A 64 -11.26 8.76 -5.09
C LEU A 64 -11.75 8.18 -3.74
N TRP A 65 -12.88 7.44 -3.76
CA TRP A 65 -13.37 6.76 -2.58
C TRP A 65 -12.37 5.71 -2.08
N VAL A 66 -11.83 4.87 -2.98
CA VAL A 66 -10.83 3.85 -2.62
C VAL A 66 -9.55 4.50 -2.09
N ALA A 67 -9.11 5.59 -2.69
CA ALA A 67 -7.94 6.34 -2.21
C ALA A 67 -8.17 6.88 -0.79
N GLY A 68 -9.34 7.46 -0.51
CA GLY A 68 -9.72 7.92 0.83
C GLY A 68 -9.80 6.79 1.85
N GLN A 69 -10.43 5.67 1.48
CA GLN A 69 -10.51 4.46 2.32
C GLN A 69 -9.12 3.91 2.64
N THR A 70 -8.25 3.80 1.63
CA THR A 70 -6.87 3.30 1.79
C THR A 70 -6.04 4.23 2.66
N ALA A 71 -6.16 5.54 2.48
CA ALA A 71 -5.44 6.54 3.28
C ALA A 71 -5.93 6.61 4.74
N GLY A 72 -7.21 6.31 4.99
CA GLY A 72 -7.81 6.30 6.33
C GLY A 72 -7.56 5.01 7.12
N SER A 73 -7.12 3.93 6.46
CA SER A 73 -6.91 2.63 7.11
C SER A 73 -5.63 2.64 7.94
N LYS A 74 -5.68 2.05 9.14
CA LYS A 74 -4.51 1.89 10.01
C LYS A 74 -3.51 0.88 9.43
N GLN A 75 -2.29 0.91 9.92
CA GLN A 75 -1.21 0.00 9.47
C GLN A 75 -1.53 -1.48 9.68
N ASN A 76 -2.28 -1.80 10.73
CA ASN A 76 -2.70 -3.17 11.08
C ASN A 76 -4.07 -3.56 10.52
N GLU A 77 -4.78 -2.68 9.81
CA GLU A 77 -6.11 -2.92 9.27
C GLU A 77 -6.04 -3.29 7.77
N SER A 78 -6.90 -4.23 7.36
CA SER A 78 -7.17 -4.55 5.96
C SER A 78 -8.57 -4.06 5.60
N ASN A 79 -8.73 -3.54 4.38
CA ASN A 79 -10.06 -3.24 3.86
C ASN A 79 -10.78 -4.50 3.29
N THR A 80 -10.16 -5.68 3.32
CA THR A 80 -10.85 -6.92 2.93
C THR A 80 -12.07 -7.15 3.82
N CYS A 81 -13.21 -7.42 3.20
CA CYS A 81 -14.52 -7.54 3.84
C CYS A 81 -15.00 -6.27 4.55
N ALA A 82 -14.34 -5.12 4.37
CA ALA A 82 -14.81 -3.87 4.92
C ALA A 82 -16.13 -3.45 4.26
N THR A 83 -17.15 -3.16 5.07
CA THR A 83 -18.46 -2.69 4.59
C THR A 83 -18.31 -1.32 3.94
N VAL A 84 -18.95 -1.15 2.77
CA VAL A 84 -19.06 0.14 2.11
C VAL A 84 -20.20 0.93 2.72
N PRO A 85 -19.94 2.03 3.44
CA PRO A 85 -20.96 2.74 4.20
C PRO A 85 -22.13 3.19 3.33
N SER A 86 -23.35 2.90 3.78
CA SER A 86 -24.61 3.29 3.11
C SER A 86 -24.78 2.81 1.67
N ALA A 87 -23.93 1.91 1.17
CA ALA A 87 -24.10 1.36 -0.17
C ALA A 87 -25.31 0.42 -0.22
N VAL A 88 -26.16 0.60 -1.23
CA VAL A 88 -27.33 -0.25 -1.49
C VAL A 88 -27.17 -1.10 -2.74
N SER A 89 -26.30 -0.71 -3.67
CA SER A 89 -26.01 -1.51 -4.85
C SER A 89 -24.66 -1.16 -5.49
N ILE A 90 -24.09 -2.15 -6.19
CA ILE A 90 -22.83 -2.00 -6.94
C ILE A 90 -23.15 -1.57 -8.38
N ILE A 91 -22.39 -0.60 -8.89
CA ILE A 91 -22.40 -0.22 -10.30
C ILE A 91 -21.36 -1.08 -11.03
N ASN A 92 -21.72 -1.69 -12.14
CA ASN A 92 -20.93 -2.68 -12.87
C ASN A 92 -20.51 -3.86 -11.99
N PRO A 93 -21.48 -4.59 -11.39
CA PRO A 93 -21.15 -5.74 -10.56
C PRO A 93 -20.44 -6.81 -11.38
N VAL A 94 -19.52 -7.52 -10.76
CA VAL A 94 -18.88 -8.72 -11.30
C VAL A 94 -19.70 -9.93 -10.86
N ALA A 95 -19.96 -10.86 -11.77
CA ALA A 95 -20.64 -12.10 -11.41
C ALA A 95 -19.79 -12.92 -10.43
N ASP A 96 -20.40 -13.54 -9.43
CA ASP A 96 -19.73 -14.31 -8.38
C ASP A 96 -18.78 -15.37 -8.94
N SER A 97 -19.21 -16.05 -10.02
CA SER A 97 -18.38 -17.04 -10.73
C SER A 97 -17.10 -16.46 -11.35
N SER A 98 -17.03 -15.16 -11.56
CA SER A 98 -15.90 -14.47 -12.19
C SER A 98 -15.02 -13.69 -11.20
N ILE A 99 -15.44 -13.51 -9.95
CA ILE A 99 -14.72 -12.75 -8.95
C ILE A 99 -13.28 -13.25 -8.79
N SER A 100 -13.11 -14.57 -8.62
CA SER A 100 -11.78 -15.18 -8.44
C SER A 100 -10.83 -14.85 -9.59
N ASP A 101 -11.30 -14.89 -10.83
CA ASP A 101 -10.45 -14.61 -12.00
C ASP A 101 -10.11 -13.12 -12.11
N GLN A 102 -11.04 -12.24 -11.72
CA GLN A 102 -10.76 -10.80 -11.68
C GLN A 102 -9.76 -10.44 -10.58
N LEU A 103 -9.83 -11.09 -9.42
CA LEU A 103 -8.83 -10.91 -8.34
C LEU A 103 -7.43 -11.36 -8.79
N LYS A 104 -7.30 -12.47 -9.53
CA LYS A 104 -6.03 -12.92 -10.11
C LYS A 104 -5.42 -11.92 -11.10
N LEU A 105 -6.25 -11.09 -11.74
CA LEU A 105 -5.81 -10.00 -12.61
C LEU A 105 -5.41 -8.74 -11.83
N GLY A 106 -5.59 -8.70 -10.51
CA GLY A 106 -5.23 -7.57 -9.65
C GLY A 106 -6.32 -6.49 -9.52
N TRP A 107 -7.58 -6.81 -9.80
CA TRP A 107 -8.69 -5.87 -9.61
C TRP A 107 -9.09 -5.77 -8.14
N PHE A 108 -9.14 -4.55 -7.62
CA PHE A 108 -9.83 -4.25 -6.36
C PHE A 108 -11.33 -4.18 -6.63
N LEU A 109 -12.11 -5.06 -6.00
CA LEU A 109 -13.52 -5.26 -6.30
C LEU A 109 -14.41 -5.07 -5.07
N LEU A 110 -15.66 -4.70 -5.36
CA LEU A 110 -16.80 -4.80 -4.45
C LEU A 110 -17.60 -6.06 -4.75
N SER A 111 -18.15 -6.66 -3.71
CA SER A 111 -19.06 -7.82 -3.78
C SER A 111 -20.22 -7.67 -2.81
N TYR A 112 -21.18 -8.59 -2.87
CA TYR A 112 -22.28 -8.68 -1.92
C TYR A 112 -22.05 -9.81 -0.94
N LEU A 113 -22.29 -9.56 0.34
CA LEU A 113 -22.50 -10.63 1.31
C LEU A 113 -23.89 -11.28 1.09
N GLN A 114 -24.13 -12.40 1.75
CA GLN A 114 -25.41 -13.15 1.63
C GLN A 114 -26.63 -12.32 2.07
N ASP A 115 -26.44 -11.36 2.94
CA ASP A 115 -27.48 -10.44 3.42
C ASP A 115 -27.68 -9.21 2.51
N GLY A 116 -26.94 -9.13 1.39
CA GLY A 116 -26.99 -8.02 0.46
C GLY A 116 -26.08 -6.83 0.82
N THR A 117 -25.32 -6.90 1.91
CA THR A 117 -24.38 -5.86 2.29
C THR A 117 -23.25 -5.75 1.26
N VAL A 118 -22.96 -4.53 0.81
CA VAL A 118 -21.84 -4.26 -0.10
C VAL A 118 -20.54 -4.18 0.70
N VAL A 119 -19.55 -4.98 0.29
CA VAL A 119 -18.23 -5.04 0.92
C VAL A 119 -17.10 -4.96 -0.11
N VAL A 120 -15.92 -4.62 0.36
CA VAL A 120 -14.68 -4.80 -0.40
C VAL A 120 -14.34 -6.28 -0.42
N GLU A 121 -14.24 -6.89 -1.59
CA GLU A 121 -13.94 -8.32 -1.72
C GLU A 121 -12.54 -8.66 -1.20
N GLN A 122 -11.53 -7.98 -1.72
CA GLN A 122 -10.15 -8.07 -1.22
C GLN A 122 -9.41 -6.74 -1.35
N ASP A 123 -8.63 -6.40 -0.33
CA ASP A 123 -7.77 -5.20 -0.29
C ASP A 123 -6.44 -5.50 -1.01
N ILE A 124 -6.47 -5.48 -2.33
CA ILE A 124 -5.33 -5.82 -3.21
C ILE A 124 -4.97 -4.70 -4.17
N ASN A 125 -3.73 -4.76 -4.65
CA ASN A 125 -3.19 -3.89 -5.70
C ASN A 125 -3.03 -4.65 -7.02
N THR A 126 -2.46 -3.98 -8.03
CA THR A 126 -2.29 -4.56 -9.38
C THR A 126 -1.10 -5.49 -9.52
N PHE A 127 -0.32 -5.74 -8.46
CA PHE A 127 0.84 -6.62 -8.53
C PHE A 127 0.43 -8.08 -8.53
N VAL A 128 0.68 -8.77 -9.64
CA VAL A 128 0.28 -10.18 -9.87
C VAL A 128 1.42 -11.06 -10.38
N SER A 129 2.59 -10.49 -10.70
CA SER A 129 3.78 -11.23 -11.17
C SER A 129 4.70 -11.55 -10.00
N PHE A 130 4.34 -12.58 -9.23
CA PHE A 130 5.08 -12.96 -8.02
C PHE A 130 6.45 -13.54 -8.34
N THR A 131 7.45 -13.18 -7.53
CA THR A 131 8.82 -13.67 -7.59
C THR A 131 9.26 -14.17 -6.22
N THR A 132 10.45 -14.77 -6.13
CA THR A 132 11.03 -15.20 -4.85
C THR A 132 11.20 -14.04 -3.87
N ASN A 133 11.57 -12.86 -4.36
CA ASN A 133 11.81 -11.68 -3.53
C ASN A 133 10.55 -10.84 -3.28
N LYS A 134 9.56 -10.89 -4.21
CA LYS A 134 8.27 -10.22 -4.08
C LYS A 134 7.16 -11.26 -4.25
N GLY A 135 6.79 -11.92 -3.16
CA GLY A 135 5.75 -12.95 -3.15
C GLY A 135 4.33 -12.39 -3.11
N TYR A 136 3.35 -13.28 -2.92
CA TYR A 136 1.92 -12.95 -2.87
C TYR A 136 1.56 -11.86 -1.85
N ALA A 137 2.30 -11.77 -0.73
CA ALA A 137 2.07 -10.74 0.29
C ALA A 137 2.13 -9.31 -0.28
N PHE A 138 2.97 -9.07 -1.29
CA PHE A 138 3.09 -7.77 -1.95
C PHE A 138 1.86 -7.37 -2.78
N SER A 139 0.94 -8.29 -3.07
CA SER A 139 -0.36 -7.94 -3.65
C SER A 139 -1.34 -7.34 -2.64
N LYS A 140 -1.08 -7.42 -1.33
CA LYS A 140 -1.98 -6.95 -0.27
C LYS A 140 -1.68 -5.51 0.12
N ASN A 141 -2.65 -4.62 -0.03
CA ASN A 141 -2.49 -3.20 0.29
C ASN A 141 -2.14 -2.97 1.76
N ARG A 142 -2.65 -3.78 2.71
CA ARG A 142 -2.27 -3.72 4.11
C ARG A 142 -0.76 -3.88 4.29
N VAL A 143 -0.16 -4.88 3.62
CA VAL A 143 1.28 -5.15 3.70
C VAL A 143 2.06 -3.97 3.13
N ILE A 144 1.66 -3.47 1.97
CA ILE A 144 2.33 -2.33 1.34
C ILE A 144 2.20 -1.08 2.21
N ARG A 145 1.03 -0.77 2.78
CA ARG A 145 0.88 0.37 3.72
C ARG A 145 1.81 0.27 4.92
N CYS A 146 1.93 -0.93 5.50
CA CYS A 146 2.82 -1.15 6.64
C CYS A 146 4.29 -0.93 6.24
N LEU A 147 4.76 -1.54 5.17
CA LEU A 147 6.13 -1.40 4.68
C LEU A 147 6.44 0.04 4.27
N ASP A 148 5.51 0.71 3.58
CA ASP A 148 5.66 2.11 3.17
C ASP A 148 5.74 3.05 4.37
N SER A 149 4.92 2.83 5.40
CA SER A 149 4.98 3.60 6.64
C SER A 149 6.33 3.43 7.33
N ILE A 150 6.80 2.19 7.47
CA ILE A 150 8.11 1.91 8.08
C ILE A 150 9.23 2.63 7.31
N ALA A 151 9.26 2.50 5.98
CA ALA A 151 10.28 3.16 5.16
C ALA A 151 10.25 4.68 5.29
N ASN A 152 9.05 5.29 5.27
CA ASN A 152 8.89 6.73 5.42
C ASN A 152 9.27 7.21 6.84
N ASP A 153 8.86 6.50 7.88
CA ASP A 153 9.10 6.87 9.27
C ASP A 153 10.59 6.76 9.64
N VAL A 154 11.26 5.68 9.20
CA VAL A 154 12.71 5.50 9.40
C VAL A 154 13.49 6.58 8.65
N THR A 155 13.11 6.89 7.40
CA THR A 155 13.73 7.97 6.62
C THR A 155 13.53 9.33 7.29
N LEU A 156 12.33 9.59 7.79
CA LEU A 156 11.99 10.84 8.47
C LEU A 156 12.76 10.97 9.80
N LEU A 157 12.87 9.90 10.57
CA LEU A 157 13.65 9.84 11.81
C LEU A 157 15.13 10.17 11.52
N PHE A 158 15.71 9.52 10.51
CA PHE A 158 17.10 9.79 10.10
C PHE A 158 17.27 11.26 9.70
N THR A 159 16.43 11.77 8.81
CA THR A 159 16.54 13.13 8.27
C THR A 159 16.38 14.19 9.36
N LYS A 160 15.44 14.01 10.30
CA LYS A 160 15.17 14.99 11.35
C LYS A 160 16.21 14.97 12.47
N THR A 161 16.77 13.82 12.79
CA THR A 161 17.59 13.64 13.99
C THR A 161 19.09 13.56 13.70
N TYR A 162 19.48 12.89 12.63
CA TYR A 162 20.87 12.53 12.35
C TYR A 162 21.47 13.30 11.18
N ALA A 163 20.76 13.46 10.07
CA ALA A 163 21.30 14.07 8.86
C ALA A 163 21.80 15.51 9.10
N GLY A 164 23.09 15.73 8.88
CA GLY A 164 23.75 17.03 9.10
C GLY A 164 23.87 17.47 10.56
N LYS A 165 23.53 16.62 11.54
CA LYS A 165 23.54 16.95 12.98
C LYS A 165 24.42 16.02 13.80
N ALA A 166 24.53 14.77 13.44
CA ALA A 166 25.32 13.76 14.14
C ALA A 166 26.45 13.25 13.25
N SER A 167 27.57 12.88 13.85
CA SER A 167 28.66 12.22 13.13
C SER A 167 28.31 10.74 12.90
N ASN A 168 28.68 10.19 11.75
CA ASN A 168 28.43 8.79 11.43
C ASN A 168 29.39 7.85 12.18
N THR A 169 29.29 7.81 13.50
CA THR A 169 30.06 6.91 14.36
C THR A 169 29.29 5.63 14.65
N SER A 170 30.00 4.59 15.11
CA SER A 170 29.36 3.35 15.55
C SER A 170 28.38 3.56 16.71
N VAL A 171 28.65 4.53 17.59
CA VAL A 171 27.78 4.88 18.72
C VAL A 171 26.46 5.45 18.22
N GLU A 172 26.53 6.43 17.31
CA GLU A 172 25.32 7.05 16.73
C GLU A 172 24.50 6.06 15.90
N ARG A 173 25.18 5.19 15.12
CA ARG A 173 24.46 4.12 14.40
C ARG A 173 23.76 3.14 15.32
N ASN A 174 24.37 2.79 16.45
CA ASN A 174 23.74 1.92 17.46
C ASN A 174 22.55 2.63 18.13
N THR A 175 22.64 3.94 18.40
CA THR A 175 21.52 4.74 18.93
C THR A 175 20.36 4.78 17.93
N PHE A 176 20.66 5.01 16.66
CA PHE A 176 19.64 4.98 15.59
C PHE A 176 19.01 3.59 15.46
N LYS A 177 19.84 2.52 15.48
CA LYS A 177 19.33 1.12 15.50
C LYS A 177 18.36 0.89 16.66
N ALA A 178 18.69 1.33 17.88
CA ALA A 178 17.83 1.16 19.06
C ALA A 178 16.49 1.90 18.89
N GLN A 179 16.47 3.07 18.27
CA GLN A 179 15.23 3.80 17.98
C GLN A 179 14.36 3.07 16.95
N ILE A 180 14.96 2.51 15.89
CA ILE A 180 14.24 1.68 14.91
C ILE A 180 13.64 0.45 15.58
N ILE A 181 14.41 -0.26 16.41
CA ILE A 181 13.93 -1.44 17.16
C ILE A 181 12.73 -1.04 18.02
N SER A 182 12.82 0.02 18.80
CA SER A 182 11.70 0.48 19.65
C SER A 182 10.44 0.81 18.84
N TYR A 183 10.59 1.38 17.64
CA TYR A 183 9.48 1.66 16.74
C TYR A 183 8.85 0.36 16.20
N LEU A 184 9.66 -0.60 15.75
CA LEU A 184 9.17 -1.88 15.23
C LEU A 184 8.52 -2.75 16.33
N ASP A 185 9.03 -2.72 17.57
CA ASP A 185 8.40 -3.34 18.73
C ASP A 185 6.98 -2.80 18.99
N GLN A 186 6.78 -1.48 18.80
CA GLN A 186 5.45 -0.87 18.89
C GLN A 186 4.53 -1.39 17.78
N LEU A 187 5.03 -1.51 16.53
CA LEU A 187 4.25 -2.08 15.42
C LEU A 187 3.89 -3.54 15.65
N GLN A 188 4.79 -4.33 16.25
CA GLN A 188 4.52 -5.71 16.65
C GLN A 188 3.45 -5.77 17.75
N SER A 189 3.52 -4.88 18.73
CA SER A 189 2.50 -4.77 19.78
C SER A 189 1.12 -4.42 19.25
N LEU A 190 1.06 -3.64 18.16
CA LEU A 190 -0.15 -3.30 17.40
C LEU A 190 -0.59 -4.40 16.44
N GLN A 191 0.14 -5.51 16.35
CA GLN A 191 -0.09 -6.60 15.40
C GLN A 191 -0.02 -6.16 13.91
N ALA A 192 0.72 -5.10 13.62
CA ALA A 192 1.00 -4.66 12.25
C ALA A 192 2.05 -5.55 11.57
N ILE A 193 3.05 -5.99 12.35
CA ILE A 193 4.08 -6.96 11.97
C ILE A 193 4.11 -8.09 13.01
N GLN A 194 4.78 -9.20 12.69
CA GLN A 194 4.92 -10.34 13.60
C GLN A 194 6.32 -10.95 13.53
N ASN A 195 6.66 -11.78 14.53
CA ASN A 195 7.94 -12.50 14.63
C ASN A 195 9.18 -11.59 14.56
N PHE A 196 9.05 -10.32 14.95
CA PHE A 196 10.16 -9.38 14.95
C PHE A 196 11.10 -9.63 16.13
N THR A 197 12.40 -9.74 15.85
CA THR A 197 13.47 -9.92 16.85
C THR A 197 14.51 -8.82 16.64
N GLY A 198 14.38 -7.72 17.37
CA GLY A 198 15.10 -6.48 17.14
C GLY A 198 16.61 -6.56 16.96
N SER A 199 17.29 -7.50 17.65
CA SER A 199 18.75 -7.60 17.56
C SER A 199 19.24 -8.20 16.24
N SER A 200 18.48 -9.16 15.64
CA SER A 200 18.83 -9.85 14.40
C SER A 200 18.24 -9.16 13.16
N ASP A 201 17.02 -8.65 13.28
CA ASP A 201 16.22 -8.23 12.15
C ASP A 201 16.46 -6.77 11.73
N VAL A 202 17.25 -6.03 12.53
CA VAL A 202 17.67 -4.67 12.21
C VAL A 202 19.19 -4.59 12.11
N THR A 203 19.69 -4.17 10.96
CA THR A 203 21.12 -3.86 10.78
C THR A 203 21.29 -2.42 10.36
N VAL A 204 22.17 -1.70 11.03
CA VAL A 204 22.55 -0.31 10.68
C VAL A 204 24.07 -0.26 10.52
N SER A 205 24.52 -0.04 9.29
CA SER A 205 25.93 -0.02 8.91
C SER A 205 26.31 1.29 8.23
N GLN A 206 27.60 1.55 8.13
CA GLN A 206 28.11 2.64 7.31
C GLN A 206 27.95 2.26 5.83
N GLY A 207 27.48 3.20 5.02
CA GLY A 207 27.41 3.03 3.57
C GLY A 207 28.75 3.33 2.88
N ASP A 208 28.69 3.49 1.56
CA ASP A 208 29.87 3.67 0.69
C ASP A 208 30.64 4.97 0.96
N THR A 209 30.00 5.95 1.55
CA THR A 209 30.65 7.22 1.96
C THR A 209 30.60 7.38 3.47
N ILE A 210 31.48 8.27 3.99
CA ILE A 210 31.52 8.54 5.44
C ILE A 210 30.22 9.11 6.01
N GLU A 211 29.40 9.73 5.16
CA GLU A 211 28.13 10.34 5.53
C GLU A 211 26.94 9.38 5.33
N ALA A 212 27.13 8.30 4.57
CA ALA A 212 26.06 7.37 4.23
C ALA A 212 25.84 6.35 5.34
N VAL A 213 24.56 6.04 5.57
CA VAL A 213 24.11 4.97 6.47
C VAL A 213 23.19 4.03 5.70
N VAL A 214 23.44 2.74 5.84
CA VAL A 214 22.59 1.67 5.28
C VAL A 214 21.80 1.06 6.42
N VAL A 215 20.50 0.90 6.20
CA VAL A 215 19.57 0.25 7.12
C VAL A 215 18.94 -0.92 6.41
N ASP A 216 19.16 -2.13 6.94
CA ASP A 216 18.52 -3.36 6.48
C ASP A 216 17.53 -3.83 7.53
N LEU A 217 16.30 -4.13 7.10
CA LEU A 217 15.20 -4.57 7.95
C LEU A 217 14.62 -5.88 7.42
N GLU A 218 14.56 -6.90 8.28
CA GLU A 218 13.83 -8.14 8.02
C GLU A 218 12.48 -8.08 8.74
N ILE A 219 11.35 -8.08 7.99
CA ILE A 219 10.00 -7.89 8.53
C ILE A 219 9.08 -8.98 8.00
N GLN A 220 8.28 -9.58 8.92
CA GLN A 220 7.27 -10.59 8.62
C GLN A 220 5.85 -10.13 9.01
#